data_811287771d379ed5c5028ebd3ce51b97
#
_entry.id   811287771d379ed5c5028ebd3ce51b97
#
_cell.length_a   1.000
_cell.length_b   1.000
_cell.length_c   1.000
_cell.angle_alpha   90.00
_cell.angle_beta   90.00
_cell.angle_gamma   90.00
#
_symmetry.space_group_name_H-M   'P 1'
#
loop_
_entity.id
_entity.type
_entity.pdbx_description
1 polymer ?
#
loop_
_entity_poly.entity_id
_entity_poly.type
_entity_poly.pdbx_seq_one_letter_code
_entity_poly.pdbx_strand_id
1 'polypeptide(L)'
;VLLGAWAGVRPADRRILDVGTGTGLIALMMAQRAPEALITGVDVEEVSQARENAAASPWGGRVAFVQCPVQADATKKAPAFLGKYDMIVSNPPFFVDSLTCPDEGRTTARHAVRLPFDQLRDAVVRLLAAEGRFAVILPTDEARRFTDVCRGFLALTRSTGVRTTPRRPVKRLLMEFAHENVSSGLRSDSPPVCSELVVGTGEHEQYTPEYRALTRDFYLKF
;
A
#
# COMPACT_ATOMS: atom_id res chain seq x y z
N VAL A 1 4.24 -7.87 3.80
CA VAL A 1 3.52 -8.30 5.01
C VAL A 1 3.12 -7.11 5.89
N LEU A 2 4.05 -6.22 6.31
CA LEU A 2 3.75 -5.13 7.27
C LEU A 2 2.54 -4.28 6.87
N LEU A 3 2.48 -3.77 5.64
CA LEU A 3 1.37 -2.95 5.18
C LEU A 3 0.04 -3.74 5.22
N GLY A 4 0.05 -4.98 4.71
CA GLY A 4 -1.14 -5.82 4.71
C GLY A 4 -1.66 -6.16 6.11
N ALA A 5 -0.78 -6.27 7.10
CA ALA A 5 -1.15 -6.48 8.50
C ALA A 5 -1.63 -5.18 9.18
N TRP A 6 -0.98 -4.03 8.88
CA TRP A 6 -1.21 -2.76 9.55
C TRP A 6 -2.42 -1.98 9.03
N ALA A 7 -2.71 -2.05 7.73
CA ALA A 7 -3.79 -1.29 7.10
C ALA A 7 -5.13 -1.45 7.84
N GLY A 8 -5.85 -0.33 8.01
CA GLY A 8 -7.06 -0.25 8.85
C GLY A 8 -8.31 -0.82 8.19
N VAL A 9 -8.40 -2.14 8.00
CA VAL A 9 -9.58 -2.82 7.47
C VAL A 9 -10.78 -2.67 8.41
N ARG A 10 -11.95 -2.32 7.88
CA ARG A 10 -13.21 -2.19 8.63
C ARG A 10 -14.20 -3.29 8.22
N PRO A 11 -15.10 -3.72 9.10
CA PRO A 11 -16.13 -4.71 8.75
C PRO A 11 -17.09 -4.25 7.63
N ALA A 12 -17.20 -2.93 7.44
CA ALA A 12 -18.03 -2.34 6.39
C ALA A 12 -17.34 -2.26 5.02
N ASP A 13 -16.05 -2.54 4.92
CA ASP A 13 -15.31 -2.49 3.65
C ASP A 13 -15.83 -3.58 2.71
N ARG A 14 -16.21 -3.21 1.50
CA ARG A 14 -16.74 -4.11 0.47
C ARG A 14 -15.86 -4.17 -0.76
N ARG A 15 -15.06 -3.14 -1.02
CA ARG A 15 -14.18 -3.07 -2.19
C ARG A 15 -12.80 -2.56 -1.78
N ILE A 16 -11.78 -3.36 -2.03
CA ILE A 16 -10.39 -3.03 -1.70
C ILE A 16 -9.54 -3.12 -2.96
N LEU A 17 -8.67 -2.13 -3.19
CA LEU A 17 -7.73 -2.07 -4.32
C LEU A 17 -6.29 -2.18 -3.80
N ASP A 18 -5.51 -3.07 -4.41
CA ASP A 18 -4.05 -3.18 -4.21
C ASP A 18 -3.33 -2.66 -5.45
N VAL A 19 -2.67 -1.51 -5.32
CA VAL A 19 -1.96 -0.83 -6.42
C VAL A 19 -0.49 -1.20 -6.41
N GLY A 20 0.00 -1.73 -7.55
CA GLY A 20 1.32 -2.34 -7.63
C GLY A 20 1.32 -3.69 -6.90
N THR A 21 0.36 -4.55 -7.27
CA THR A 21 0.06 -5.78 -6.51
C THR A 21 1.18 -6.82 -6.58
N GLY A 22 2.03 -6.80 -7.62
CA GLY A 22 3.12 -7.75 -7.82
C GLY A 22 2.63 -9.20 -7.77
N THR A 23 3.10 -9.95 -6.78
CA THR A 23 2.70 -11.37 -6.57
C THR A 23 1.32 -11.54 -5.93
N GLY A 24 0.58 -10.47 -5.66
CA GLY A 24 -0.73 -10.52 -5.03
C GLY A 24 -0.73 -10.68 -3.51
N LEU A 25 0.44 -10.63 -2.86
CA LEU A 25 0.56 -10.89 -1.43
C LEU A 25 -0.32 -9.96 -0.57
N ILE A 26 -0.28 -8.65 -0.81
CA ILE A 26 -1.08 -7.70 -0.02
C ILE A 26 -2.56 -7.89 -0.31
N ALA A 27 -2.94 -8.08 -1.57
CA ALA A 27 -4.32 -8.38 -1.96
C ALA A 27 -4.87 -9.61 -1.21
N LEU A 28 -4.10 -10.70 -1.13
CA LEU A 28 -4.49 -11.91 -0.39
C LEU A 28 -4.60 -11.67 1.12
N MET A 29 -3.70 -10.89 1.71
CA MET A 29 -3.79 -10.48 3.11
C MET A 29 -5.05 -9.65 3.38
N MET A 30 -5.43 -8.76 2.46
CA MET A 30 -6.68 -8.02 2.54
C MET A 30 -7.89 -8.96 2.46
N ALA A 31 -7.88 -9.94 1.55
CA ALA A 31 -8.94 -10.92 1.42
C ALA A 31 -9.12 -11.78 2.69
N GLN A 32 -8.03 -12.14 3.38
CA GLN A 32 -8.07 -12.83 4.66
C GLN A 32 -8.71 -11.97 5.76
N ARG A 33 -8.40 -10.66 5.80
CA ARG A 33 -8.84 -9.75 6.86
C ARG A 33 -10.24 -9.15 6.63
N ALA A 34 -10.69 -9.11 5.37
CA ALA A 34 -11.97 -8.54 4.95
C ALA A 34 -12.83 -9.64 4.28
N PRO A 35 -13.50 -10.51 5.05
CA PRO A 35 -14.22 -11.68 4.50
C PRO A 35 -15.36 -11.30 3.55
N GLU A 36 -15.93 -10.12 3.69
CA GLU A 36 -17.04 -9.64 2.87
C GLU A 36 -16.60 -8.76 1.67
N ALA A 37 -15.31 -8.45 1.55
CA ALA A 37 -14.81 -7.55 0.52
C ALA A 37 -14.41 -8.31 -0.76
N LEU A 38 -14.64 -7.65 -1.90
CA LEU A 38 -14.03 -7.98 -3.18
C LEU A 38 -12.71 -7.23 -3.31
N ILE A 39 -11.65 -7.95 -3.62
CA ILE A 39 -10.29 -7.42 -3.72
C ILE A 39 -9.90 -7.35 -5.18
N THR A 40 -9.36 -6.22 -5.60
CA THR A 40 -8.77 -6.06 -6.93
C THR A 40 -7.30 -5.69 -6.78
N GLY A 41 -6.41 -6.44 -7.40
CA GLY A 41 -5.00 -6.08 -7.54
C GLY A 41 -4.75 -5.55 -8.95
N VAL A 42 -4.03 -4.43 -9.07
CA VAL A 42 -3.61 -3.89 -10.37
C VAL A 42 -2.10 -3.74 -10.41
N ASP A 43 -1.51 -4.07 -11.56
CA ASP A 43 -0.10 -3.86 -11.84
C ASP A 43 0.09 -3.54 -13.32
N VAL A 44 1.16 -2.83 -13.64
CA VAL A 44 1.60 -2.62 -15.04
C VAL A 44 2.34 -3.85 -15.56
N GLU A 45 3.01 -4.55 -14.65
CA GLU A 45 3.71 -5.81 -14.92
C GLU A 45 2.70 -6.97 -15.02
N GLU A 46 3.22 -8.13 -15.47
CA GLU A 46 2.42 -9.33 -15.59
C GLU A 46 1.92 -9.83 -14.23
N VAL A 47 0.62 -10.18 -14.16
CA VAL A 47 -0.06 -10.62 -12.93
C VAL A 47 -0.36 -12.13 -12.91
N SER A 48 0.30 -12.93 -13.74
CA SER A 48 0.10 -14.39 -13.80
C SER A 48 0.39 -15.05 -12.46
N GLN A 49 1.53 -14.74 -11.83
CA GLN A 49 1.88 -15.27 -10.51
C GLN A 49 0.85 -14.87 -9.43
N ALA A 50 0.34 -13.64 -9.47
CA ALA A 50 -0.70 -13.21 -8.53
C ALA A 50 -1.99 -14.03 -8.70
N ARG A 51 -2.37 -14.34 -9.95
CA ARG A 51 -3.54 -15.19 -10.26
C ARG A 51 -3.34 -16.63 -9.79
N GLU A 52 -2.16 -17.19 -9.99
CA GLU A 52 -1.81 -18.52 -9.50
C GLU A 52 -1.87 -18.59 -7.96
N ASN A 53 -1.29 -17.58 -7.28
CA ASN A 53 -1.34 -17.49 -5.83
C ASN A 53 -2.78 -17.36 -5.31
N ALA A 54 -3.64 -16.58 -5.98
CA ALA A 54 -5.05 -16.49 -5.62
C ALA A 54 -5.78 -17.80 -5.81
N ALA A 55 -5.57 -18.48 -6.95
CA ALA A 55 -6.19 -19.76 -7.24
C ALA A 55 -5.80 -20.86 -6.24
N ALA A 56 -4.56 -20.79 -5.70
CA ALA A 56 -4.07 -21.70 -4.67
C ALA A 56 -4.54 -21.31 -3.25
N SER A 57 -5.19 -20.15 -3.07
CA SER A 57 -5.63 -19.63 -1.77
C SER A 57 -7.13 -19.91 -1.51
N PRO A 58 -7.57 -19.92 -0.23
CA PRO A 58 -9.00 -20.02 0.09
C PRO A 58 -9.83 -18.81 -0.37
N TRP A 59 -9.20 -17.72 -0.78
CA TRP A 59 -9.86 -16.44 -1.10
C TRP A 59 -9.98 -16.17 -2.60
N GLY A 60 -9.52 -17.07 -3.47
CA GLY A 60 -9.43 -16.88 -4.92
C GLY A 60 -10.74 -16.44 -5.60
N GLY A 61 -11.89 -16.87 -5.07
CA GLY A 61 -13.21 -16.44 -5.55
C GLY A 61 -13.56 -14.97 -5.32
N ARG A 62 -12.78 -14.26 -4.48
CA ARG A 62 -13.02 -12.84 -4.13
C ARG A 62 -11.86 -11.91 -4.52
N VAL A 63 -10.83 -12.44 -5.17
CA VAL A 63 -9.64 -11.68 -5.56
C VAL A 63 -9.48 -11.73 -7.08
N ALA A 64 -9.41 -10.57 -7.71
CA ALA A 64 -9.18 -10.44 -9.15
C ALA A 64 -7.91 -9.61 -9.41
N PHE A 65 -7.14 -9.99 -10.45
CA PHE A 65 -5.93 -9.28 -10.86
C PHE A 65 -6.04 -8.78 -12.30
N VAL A 66 -5.70 -7.50 -12.49
CA VAL A 66 -5.76 -6.81 -13.78
C VAL A 66 -4.39 -6.24 -14.09
N GLN A 67 -3.83 -6.65 -15.24
CA GLN A 67 -2.63 -6.01 -15.78
C GLN A 67 -3.03 -4.70 -16.46
N CYS A 68 -2.83 -3.60 -15.75
CA CYS A 68 -3.19 -2.27 -16.25
C CYS A 68 -2.52 -1.20 -15.39
N PRO A 69 -2.05 -0.09 -15.99
CA PRO A 69 -1.63 1.06 -15.20
C PRO A 69 -2.83 1.65 -14.44
N VAL A 70 -2.62 1.98 -13.16
CA VAL A 70 -3.68 2.54 -12.31
C VAL A 70 -4.18 3.90 -12.81
N GLN A 71 -3.36 4.61 -13.62
CA GLN A 71 -3.68 5.86 -14.28
C GLN A 71 -4.60 5.70 -15.49
N ALA A 72 -4.89 4.46 -15.90
CA ALA A 72 -5.65 4.21 -17.13
C ALA A 72 -6.94 5.04 -17.17
N ASP A 73 -7.11 5.76 -18.28
CA ASP A 73 -8.23 6.64 -18.50
C ASP A 73 -9.53 5.83 -18.65
N ALA A 74 -10.54 6.25 -17.89
CA ALA A 74 -11.88 5.66 -17.91
C ALA A 74 -12.57 5.76 -19.28
N THR A 75 -12.05 6.61 -20.18
CA THR A 75 -12.64 6.86 -21.52
C THR A 75 -12.28 5.78 -22.55
N LYS A 76 -11.23 4.98 -22.28
CA LYS A 76 -10.79 3.89 -23.20
C LYS A 76 -11.14 2.55 -22.58
N LYS A 77 -12.32 1.95 -22.94
CA LYS A 77 -12.79 0.65 -22.47
C LYS A 77 -12.55 0.49 -20.97
N ALA A 78 -13.52 0.92 -20.17
CA ALA A 78 -13.41 0.98 -18.70
C ALA A 78 -12.73 -0.28 -18.15
N PRO A 79 -11.52 -0.18 -17.56
CA PRO A 79 -10.90 -1.34 -16.93
C PRO A 79 -11.83 -1.91 -15.86
N ALA A 80 -11.83 -3.24 -15.67
CA ALA A 80 -12.71 -3.92 -14.73
C ALA A 80 -12.57 -3.44 -13.26
N PHE A 81 -11.52 -2.65 -12.96
CA PHE A 81 -11.28 -2.10 -11.61
C PHE A 81 -11.87 -0.70 -11.39
N LEU A 82 -12.56 -0.10 -12.37
CA LEU A 82 -13.17 1.23 -12.18
C LEU A 82 -14.33 1.16 -11.18
N GLY A 83 -14.40 2.18 -10.35
CA GLY A 83 -15.41 2.35 -9.31
C GLY A 83 -14.76 2.88 -8.03
N LYS A 84 -15.55 3.08 -7.01
CA LYS A 84 -15.05 3.57 -5.74
C LYS A 84 -14.65 2.41 -4.83
N TYR A 85 -13.55 2.60 -4.09
CA TYR A 85 -13.01 1.65 -3.14
C TYR A 85 -13.09 2.19 -1.72
N ASP A 86 -13.47 1.34 -0.79
CA ASP A 86 -13.51 1.66 0.64
C ASP A 86 -12.10 1.73 1.21
N MET A 87 -11.19 0.95 0.62
CA MET A 87 -9.79 0.96 0.95
C MET A 87 -8.93 0.79 -0.29
N ILE A 88 -7.84 1.57 -0.36
CA ILE A 88 -6.77 1.39 -1.34
C ILE A 88 -5.49 1.12 -0.55
N VAL A 89 -4.69 0.15 -0.99
CA VAL A 89 -3.37 -0.13 -0.42
C VAL A 89 -2.32 -0.07 -1.52
N SER A 90 -1.11 0.36 -1.18
CA SER A 90 0.01 0.34 -2.13
C SER A 90 1.36 0.20 -1.43
N ASN A 91 2.20 -0.68 -1.95
CA ASN A 91 3.63 -0.69 -1.70
C ASN A 91 4.34 -0.36 -3.02
N PRO A 92 4.31 0.90 -3.45
CA PRO A 92 4.79 1.27 -4.77
C PRO A 92 6.30 1.04 -4.88
N PRO A 93 6.81 0.71 -6.08
CA PRO A 93 8.26 0.66 -6.29
C PRO A 93 8.84 2.05 -6.07
N PHE A 94 9.80 2.15 -5.14
CA PHE A 94 10.56 3.37 -4.88
C PHE A 94 12.02 3.10 -5.20
N PHE A 95 12.60 3.93 -6.05
CA PHE A 95 14.05 3.94 -6.28
C PHE A 95 14.62 5.16 -5.57
N VAL A 96 15.54 4.89 -4.65
CA VAL A 96 16.43 5.92 -4.15
C VAL A 96 17.28 6.37 -5.34
N ASP A 97 17.34 7.66 -5.62
CA ASP A 97 18.24 8.28 -6.62
C ASP A 97 19.74 8.15 -6.23
N SER A 98 20.10 7.19 -5.38
CA SER A 98 21.44 6.94 -4.93
C SER A 98 22.02 5.76 -5.68
N LEU A 99 23.04 6.06 -6.46
CA LEU A 99 23.96 5.18 -7.19
C LEU A 99 23.49 4.81 -8.61
N THR A 100 23.91 5.64 -9.56
CA THR A 100 24.23 5.20 -10.91
C THR A 100 25.14 3.97 -10.80
N CYS A 101 24.57 2.78 -10.99
CA CYS A 101 25.39 1.59 -11.22
C CYS A 101 26.09 1.78 -12.57
N PRO A 102 27.43 1.57 -12.68
CA PRO A 102 28.18 1.75 -13.92
C PRO A 102 27.83 0.76 -15.03
N ASP A 103 26.83 -0.07 -14.87
CA ASP A 103 26.47 -1.14 -15.79
C ASP A 103 25.24 -0.71 -16.63
N GLU A 104 25.52 -0.13 -17.81
CA GLU A 104 24.52 0.41 -18.76
C GLU A 104 23.49 -0.64 -19.22
N GLY A 105 23.82 -1.92 -19.21
CA GLY A 105 22.94 -3.01 -19.66
C GLY A 105 21.80 -3.36 -18.69
N ARG A 106 21.91 -3.01 -17.39
CA ARG A 106 20.87 -3.25 -16.38
C ARG A 106 20.01 -2.02 -16.08
N THR A 107 20.44 -0.86 -16.54
CA THR A 107 19.78 0.41 -16.29
C THR A 107 18.50 0.53 -17.13
N THR A 108 18.48 -0.01 -18.35
CA THR A 108 17.35 0.13 -19.29
C THR A 108 16.11 -0.63 -18.84
N ALA A 109 16.27 -1.80 -18.18
CA ALA A 109 15.15 -2.59 -17.67
C ALA A 109 14.54 -2.02 -16.36
N ARG A 110 15.29 -1.19 -15.61
CA ARG A 110 14.84 -0.58 -14.34
C ARG A 110 14.15 0.78 -14.49
N HIS A 111 14.26 1.42 -15.65
CA HIS A 111 13.61 2.70 -15.94
C HIS A 111 12.14 2.55 -16.39
N ALA A 112 11.67 1.33 -16.61
CA ALA A 112 10.45 1.11 -17.37
C ALA A 112 9.15 1.41 -16.61
N VAL A 113 9.10 1.40 -15.26
CA VAL A 113 7.78 1.55 -14.58
C VAL A 113 7.92 2.27 -13.25
N ARG A 114 8.12 3.59 -13.30
CA ARG A 114 7.86 4.44 -12.14
C ARG A 114 6.39 4.85 -12.16
N LEU A 115 5.70 4.64 -11.05
CA LEU A 115 4.43 5.32 -10.77
C LEU A 115 4.78 6.63 -10.04
N PRO A 116 4.79 7.78 -10.72
CA PRO A 116 5.03 9.07 -10.08
C PRO A 116 4.03 9.32 -8.96
N PHE A 117 4.46 10.00 -7.90
CA PHE A 117 3.63 10.21 -6.72
C PHE A 117 2.39 11.05 -6.98
N ASP A 118 2.47 12.01 -7.87
CA ASP A 118 1.32 12.80 -8.34
C ASP A 118 0.31 11.92 -9.07
N GLN A 119 0.75 10.99 -9.92
CA GLN A 119 -0.13 10.06 -10.60
C GLN A 119 -0.75 9.03 -9.64
N LEU A 120 0.01 8.55 -8.64
CA LEU A 120 -0.55 7.69 -7.59
C LEU A 120 -1.61 8.45 -6.79
N ARG A 121 -1.32 9.69 -6.35
CA ARG A 121 -2.29 10.55 -5.65
C ARG A 121 -3.56 10.75 -6.49
N ASP A 122 -3.43 11.12 -7.76
CA ASP A 122 -4.57 11.38 -8.63
C ASP A 122 -5.43 10.13 -8.86
N ALA A 123 -4.78 8.97 -9.02
CA ALA A 123 -5.49 7.70 -9.09
C ALA A 123 -6.24 7.39 -7.78
N VAL A 124 -5.60 7.60 -6.62
CA VAL A 124 -6.22 7.41 -5.31
C VAL A 124 -7.42 8.36 -5.15
N VAL A 125 -7.25 9.65 -5.38
CA VAL A 125 -8.35 10.64 -5.28
C VAL A 125 -9.53 10.26 -6.16
N ARG A 126 -9.27 9.79 -7.36
CA ARG A 126 -10.30 9.37 -8.31
C ARG A 126 -11.03 8.10 -7.87
N LEU A 127 -10.31 7.10 -7.32
CA LEU A 127 -10.81 5.76 -7.06
C LEU A 127 -11.29 5.56 -5.61
N LEU A 128 -10.87 6.39 -4.67
CA LEU A 128 -11.24 6.28 -3.27
C LEU A 128 -12.70 6.73 -3.06
N ALA A 129 -13.46 5.99 -2.26
CA ALA A 129 -14.78 6.40 -1.80
C ALA A 129 -14.68 7.62 -0.86
N ALA A 130 -15.76 8.36 -0.67
CA ALA A 130 -15.77 9.57 0.17
C ALA A 130 -15.25 9.30 1.60
N GLU A 131 -15.66 8.20 2.21
CA GLU A 131 -15.21 7.74 3.54
C GLU A 131 -14.11 6.69 3.46
N GLY A 132 -13.51 6.52 2.27
CA GLY A 132 -12.46 5.56 2.01
C GLY A 132 -11.12 5.95 2.63
N ARG A 133 -10.22 4.98 2.71
CA ARG A 133 -8.86 5.15 3.26
C ARG A 133 -7.83 4.63 2.27
N PHE A 134 -6.73 5.33 2.20
CA PHE A 134 -5.56 4.91 1.41
C PHE A 134 -4.39 4.62 2.34
N ALA A 135 -3.88 3.39 2.33
CA ALA A 135 -2.72 2.99 3.11
C ALA A 135 -1.51 2.71 2.21
N VAL A 136 -0.35 3.24 2.59
CA VAL A 136 0.90 3.10 1.84
C VAL A 136 2.08 2.90 2.77
N ILE A 137 3.09 2.17 2.30
CA ILE A 137 4.38 2.03 2.98
C ILE A 137 5.50 2.60 2.10
N LEU A 138 6.28 3.52 2.66
CA LEU A 138 7.38 4.20 1.96
C LEU A 138 8.62 4.32 2.86
N PRO A 139 9.85 4.41 2.30
CA PRO A 139 11.01 4.92 3.01
C PRO A 139 10.75 6.32 3.55
N THR A 140 11.44 6.71 4.63
CA THR A 140 11.16 7.96 5.36
C THR A 140 11.21 9.21 4.48
N ASP A 141 12.20 9.31 3.57
CA ASP A 141 12.34 10.49 2.72
C ASP A 141 11.26 10.53 1.62
N GLU A 142 10.95 9.37 1.03
CA GLU A 142 9.86 9.24 0.06
C GLU A 142 8.48 9.48 0.70
N ALA A 143 8.30 9.08 1.95
CA ALA A 143 7.09 9.33 2.71
C ALA A 143 6.83 10.83 2.90
N ARG A 144 7.87 11.62 3.18
CA ARG A 144 7.76 13.10 3.27
C ARG A 144 7.37 13.69 1.92
N ARG A 145 8.05 13.31 0.84
CA ARG A 145 7.74 13.78 -0.52
C ARG A 145 6.31 13.43 -0.91
N PHE A 146 5.87 12.20 -0.62
CA PHE A 146 4.50 11.78 -0.90
C PHE A 146 3.46 12.58 -0.10
N THR A 147 3.72 12.84 1.18
CA THR A 147 2.84 13.68 2.01
C THR A 147 2.71 15.09 1.44
N ASP A 148 3.81 15.68 0.97
CA ASP A 148 3.77 17.01 0.33
C ASP A 148 2.95 17.01 -0.96
N VAL A 149 3.08 15.97 -1.78
CA VAL A 149 2.29 15.78 -3.02
C VAL A 149 0.79 15.60 -2.71
N CYS A 150 0.43 15.06 -1.56
CA CYS A 150 -0.96 14.83 -1.16
C CYS A 150 -1.67 16.10 -0.65
N ARG A 151 -0.95 17.17 -0.29
CA ARG A 151 -1.56 18.39 0.27
C ARG A 151 -2.65 18.97 -0.61
N GLY A 152 -3.77 19.34 0.00
CA GLY A 152 -4.94 19.87 -0.69
C GLY A 152 -5.84 18.80 -1.33
N PHE A 153 -5.48 17.53 -1.25
CA PHE A 153 -6.25 16.41 -1.81
C PHE A 153 -6.55 15.34 -0.77
N LEU A 154 -5.52 14.91 -0.04
CA LEU A 154 -5.59 13.85 0.95
C LEU A 154 -4.93 14.32 2.25
N ALA A 155 -5.60 14.09 3.37
CA ALA A 155 -5.08 14.33 4.71
C ALA A 155 -4.45 13.05 5.27
N LEU A 156 -3.25 13.15 5.85
CA LEU A 156 -2.63 12.06 6.59
C LEU A 156 -3.37 11.89 7.93
N THR A 157 -4.00 10.76 8.15
CA THR A 157 -4.80 10.49 9.35
C THR A 157 -4.04 9.68 10.38
N ARG A 158 -3.18 8.76 9.94
CA ARG A 158 -2.40 7.88 10.80
C ARG A 158 -1.02 7.60 10.21
N SER A 159 0.01 7.57 11.06
CA SER A 159 1.38 7.24 10.68
C SER A 159 2.05 6.35 11.71
N THR A 160 2.78 5.33 11.26
CA THR A 160 3.58 4.46 12.12
C THR A 160 5.00 4.36 11.60
N GLY A 161 5.95 4.85 12.39
CA GLY A 161 7.38 4.72 12.11
C GLY A 161 7.85 3.30 12.35
N VAL A 162 8.51 2.69 11.37
CA VAL A 162 9.03 1.32 11.47
C VAL A 162 10.53 1.33 11.69
N ARG A 163 10.97 0.75 12.81
CA ARG A 163 12.38 0.50 13.16
C ARG A 163 12.69 -0.99 13.04
N THR A 164 13.85 -1.33 12.52
CA THR A 164 14.29 -2.74 12.50
C THR A 164 14.65 -3.24 13.89
N THR A 165 15.27 -2.41 14.72
CA THR A 165 15.59 -2.69 16.14
C THR A 165 15.45 -1.39 16.95
N PRO A 166 15.41 -1.42 18.31
CA PRO A 166 15.23 -0.23 19.14
C PRO A 166 16.28 0.86 18.93
N ARG A 167 17.52 0.46 18.58
CA ARG A 167 18.67 1.38 18.40
C ARG A 167 18.77 1.95 16.97
N ARG A 168 18.01 1.44 16.02
CA ARG A 168 18.07 1.90 14.62
C ARG A 168 17.07 3.03 14.38
N PRO A 169 17.35 3.97 13.49
CA PRO A 169 16.40 5.00 13.12
C PRO A 169 15.17 4.39 12.41
N VAL A 170 14.08 5.15 12.35
CA VAL A 170 12.92 4.84 11.52
C VAL A 170 13.38 4.80 10.06
N LYS A 171 13.13 3.67 9.39
CA LYS A 171 13.51 3.46 7.99
C LYS A 171 12.34 3.56 7.02
N ARG A 172 11.13 3.28 7.50
CA ARG A 172 9.89 3.29 6.70
C ARG A 172 8.77 3.90 7.51
N LEU A 173 7.83 4.50 6.82
CA LEU A 173 6.56 4.93 7.38
C LEU A 173 5.43 4.11 6.75
N LEU A 174 4.58 3.59 7.61
CA LEU A 174 3.24 3.14 7.26
C LEU A 174 2.32 4.35 7.42
N MET A 175 1.60 4.72 6.40
CA MET A 175 0.78 5.93 6.39
C MET A 175 -0.62 5.61 5.90
N GLU A 176 -1.62 6.23 6.51
CA GLU A 176 -3.01 6.16 6.08
C GLU A 176 -3.55 7.55 5.84
N PHE A 177 -4.18 7.73 4.68
CA PHE A 177 -4.75 8.98 4.22
C PHE A 177 -6.25 8.82 4.00
N ALA A 178 -6.97 9.93 4.09
CA ALA A 178 -8.37 10.06 3.66
C ALA A 178 -8.53 11.32 2.83
N HIS A 179 -9.65 11.46 2.11
CA HIS A 179 -9.96 12.73 1.42
C HIS A 179 -9.91 13.89 2.41
N GLU A 180 -9.32 15.03 1.99
CA GLU A 180 -9.55 16.25 2.73
C GLU A 180 -11.03 16.57 2.74
N ASN A 181 -11.55 16.88 3.91
CA ASN A 181 -12.95 17.23 4.09
C ASN A 181 -13.06 18.46 4.98
N VAL A 182 -13.21 19.62 4.35
CA VAL A 182 -13.32 20.89 5.04
C VAL A 182 -14.54 20.94 5.99
N SER A 183 -15.63 20.26 5.61
CA SER A 183 -16.87 20.24 6.43
C SER A 183 -16.70 19.42 7.73
N SER A 184 -15.87 18.38 7.72
CA SER A 184 -15.53 17.59 8.93
C SER A 184 -14.29 18.11 9.65
N GLY A 185 -13.62 19.14 9.12
CA GLY A 185 -12.38 19.68 9.68
C GLY A 185 -11.13 18.86 9.38
N LEU A 186 -11.22 17.80 8.55
CA LEU A 186 -10.07 17.01 8.17
C LEU A 186 -9.29 17.70 7.03
N ARG A 187 -8.09 18.15 7.35
CA ARG A 187 -7.21 18.90 6.43
C ARG A 187 -5.81 18.28 6.38
N SER A 188 -5.05 18.62 5.34
CA SER A 188 -3.65 18.16 5.21
C SER A 188 -2.74 18.65 6.33
N ASP A 189 -3.09 19.72 7.02
CA ASP A 189 -2.37 20.27 8.18
C ASP A 189 -2.87 19.74 9.53
N SER A 190 -3.92 18.91 9.53
CA SER A 190 -4.39 18.26 10.75
C SER A 190 -3.35 17.25 11.26
N PRO A 191 -3.08 17.24 12.59
CA PRO A 191 -2.09 16.31 13.13
C PRO A 191 -2.56 14.85 13.00
N PRO A 192 -1.75 13.96 12.41
CA PRO A 192 -2.09 12.54 12.32
C PRO A 192 -1.91 11.84 13.68
N VAL A 193 -2.57 10.71 13.86
CA VAL A 193 -2.25 9.78 14.95
C VAL A 193 -0.90 9.12 14.64
N CYS A 194 0.12 9.40 15.45
CA CYS A 194 1.47 8.89 15.27
C CYS A 194 1.78 7.75 16.26
N SER A 195 2.51 6.75 15.78
CA SER A 195 3.02 5.63 16.57
C SER A 195 4.36 5.14 16.04
N GLU A 196 5.02 4.24 16.78
CA GLU A 196 6.20 3.52 16.32
C GLU A 196 6.01 2.01 16.44
N LEU A 197 6.61 1.26 15.54
CA LEU A 197 6.70 -0.20 15.56
C LEU A 197 8.17 -0.60 15.45
N VAL A 198 8.65 -1.34 16.43
CA VAL A 198 9.97 -1.96 16.42
C VAL A 198 9.81 -3.43 16.01
N VAL A 199 10.52 -3.87 14.97
CA VAL A 199 10.37 -5.23 14.42
C VAL A 199 11.08 -6.26 15.30
N GLY A 200 12.38 -6.11 15.49
CA GLY A 200 13.21 -7.06 16.26
C GLY A 200 13.72 -6.46 17.56
N THR A 201 14.04 -7.31 18.52
CA THR A 201 14.63 -6.91 19.80
C THR A 201 16.08 -6.46 19.67
N GLY A 202 16.75 -6.86 18.61
CA GLY A 202 18.19 -6.66 18.36
C GLY A 202 18.97 -7.97 18.49
N GLU A 203 18.37 -9.05 18.95
CA GLU A 203 18.91 -10.39 18.95
C GLU A 203 18.49 -11.15 17.69
N HIS A 204 19.24 -12.19 17.33
CA HIS A 204 18.98 -12.96 16.11
C HIS A 204 17.61 -13.65 16.19
N GLU A 205 16.78 -13.46 15.15
CA GLU A 205 15.44 -14.05 15.00
C GLU A 205 14.46 -13.75 16.15
N GLN A 206 14.74 -12.75 16.98
CA GLN A 206 13.82 -12.34 18.04
C GLN A 206 13.03 -11.09 17.62
N TYR A 207 11.72 -11.23 17.61
CA TYR A 207 10.77 -10.18 17.27
C TYR A 207 10.08 -9.62 18.50
N THR A 208 9.74 -8.32 18.46
CA THR A 208 8.99 -7.69 19.55
C THR A 208 7.59 -8.25 19.66
N PRO A 209 6.99 -8.22 20.88
CA PRO A 209 5.60 -8.65 21.08
C PRO A 209 4.61 -7.92 20.18
N GLU A 210 4.82 -6.62 19.97
CA GLU A 210 3.95 -5.76 19.13
C GLU A 210 4.02 -6.18 17.66
N TYR A 211 5.22 -6.46 17.14
CA TYR A 211 5.38 -6.95 15.77
C TYR A 211 4.75 -8.32 15.60
N ARG A 212 4.98 -9.22 16.55
CA ARG A 212 4.38 -10.58 16.54
C ARG A 212 2.85 -10.50 16.59
N ALA A 213 2.29 -9.68 17.49
CA ALA A 213 0.85 -9.50 17.61
C ALA A 213 0.23 -8.96 16.30
N LEU A 214 0.93 -8.05 15.61
CA LEU A 214 0.49 -7.48 14.33
C LEU A 214 0.52 -8.50 13.19
N THR A 215 1.52 -9.38 13.15
CA THR A 215 1.83 -10.16 11.94
C THR A 215 1.63 -11.67 12.09
N ARG A 216 1.29 -12.19 13.28
CA ARG A 216 1.19 -13.62 13.60
C ARG A 216 0.28 -14.41 12.65
N ASP A 217 -0.79 -13.78 12.14
CA ASP A 217 -1.78 -14.45 11.28
C ASP A 217 -1.26 -14.63 9.82
N PHE A 218 -0.04 -14.13 9.53
CA PHE A 218 0.58 -14.15 8.21
C PHE A 218 1.91 -14.88 8.16
N TYR A 219 2.36 -15.44 9.28
CA TYR A 219 3.57 -16.26 9.37
C TYR A 219 3.26 -17.66 9.92
N LEU A 220 3.91 -18.66 9.36
CA LEU A 220 3.72 -20.04 9.79
C LEU A 220 4.37 -20.32 11.17
N LYS A 221 5.43 -19.58 11.47
CA LYS A 221 6.19 -19.69 12.73
C LYS A 221 6.76 -18.32 13.12
N PHE A 222 6.79 -18.07 14.39
CA PHE A 222 7.52 -16.98 15.03
C PHE A 222 8.46 -17.57 16.08
#